data_d514a45e36e42ffe6663893f9591ec54
#
_entry.id   d514a45e36e42ffe6663893f9591ec54
#
_cell.length_a   1.000
_cell.length_b   1.000
_cell.length_c   1.000
_cell.angle_alpha   90.00
_cell.angle_beta   90.00
_cell.angle_gamma   90.00
#
_symmetry.space_group_name_H-M   'P 1'
#
loop_
_entity.id
_entity.type
_entity.pdbx_description
1 polymer ?
#
loop_
_entity_poly.entity_id
_entity_poly.type
_entity_poly.pdbx_seq_one_letter_code
_entity_poly.pdbx_strand_id
1 'polypeptide(L)'
;IPLLKNRYCGEYYDAESGFIYLRNRYYDPATGRFITEDPARDGVNWYVYCEGNPVNRIDPLGLESYVFYTTTSGNDFTSQAKWQKSFLEHSGEKVIMVAINNVKEFTQAWNNIGIVEDKSVEVNNVVIYAHGNERAIMFENGSSTNAMTVNGRNRDGTKETGDINDLQAKSIKKVSLLSCNGGNVLTYYNKGENIASVLSKKVVNGNVYAYDGNVSFGRPVWAFWQEDIGKSSRLATNQDGFHEIAKSYKAKNREPLGKVVYYNGIYKPYGYYPASVIGAQ
;
A
#
# COMPACT_ATOMS: atom_id res chain seq x y z
N ILE A 1 40.04 14.64 9.48
CA ILE A 1 38.80 14.00 9.11
C ILE A 1 37.73 14.54 10.04
N PRO A 2 36.73 15.30 9.58
CA PRO A 2 35.67 15.76 10.46
C PRO A 2 34.95 14.57 11.01
N LEU A 3 34.81 14.50 12.35
CA LEU A 3 34.00 13.51 13.04
C LEU A 3 32.57 13.63 12.54
N LEU A 4 32.07 12.60 11.88
CA LEU A 4 30.67 12.46 11.50
C LEU A 4 29.82 12.63 12.78
N LYS A 5 29.16 13.76 12.92
CA LYS A 5 28.30 14.04 14.06
C LYS A 5 26.90 13.53 13.74
N ASN A 6 26.66 12.25 14.00
CA ASN A 6 25.29 11.75 14.04
C ASN A 6 24.58 12.38 15.24
N ARG A 7 23.49 13.09 15.00
CA ARG A 7 22.73 13.76 16.09
C ARG A 7 21.31 13.24 16.18
N TYR A 8 20.42 13.76 15.38
CA TYR A 8 19.00 13.40 15.40
C TYR A 8 18.80 12.08 14.66
N CYS A 9 18.20 11.09 15.30
CA CYS A 9 17.92 9.74 14.77
C CYS A 9 19.14 8.98 14.22
N GLY A 10 20.38 9.35 14.65
CA GLY A 10 21.60 8.72 14.15
C GLY A 10 22.04 9.15 12.75
N GLU A 11 21.36 10.12 12.15
CA GLU A 11 21.61 10.57 10.78
C GLU A 11 22.65 11.70 10.70
N TYR A 12 23.19 11.90 9.49
CA TYR A 12 24.23 12.87 9.24
C TYR A 12 23.71 14.31 9.43
N TYR A 13 24.36 15.04 10.37
CA TYR A 13 24.12 16.46 10.57
C TYR A 13 25.18 17.27 9.81
N ASP A 14 24.74 18.06 8.86
CA ASP A 14 25.57 19.04 8.17
C ASP A 14 25.72 20.29 9.03
N ALA A 15 26.93 20.48 9.57
CA ALA A 15 27.21 21.58 10.46
C ALA A 15 27.30 22.97 9.75
N GLU A 16 27.49 22.97 8.42
CA GLU A 16 27.59 24.21 7.64
C GLU A 16 26.19 24.76 7.33
N SER A 17 25.27 23.92 6.93
CA SER A 17 23.88 24.31 6.62
C SER A 17 22.93 24.23 7.82
N GLY A 18 23.26 23.43 8.85
CA GLY A 18 22.38 23.13 9.97
C GLY A 18 21.32 22.09 9.65
N PHE A 19 21.37 21.49 8.48
CA PHE A 19 20.39 20.50 8.06
C PHE A 19 20.77 19.08 8.46
N ILE A 20 19.78 18.17 8.50
CA ILE A 20 19.96 16.76 8.74
C ILE A 20 19.69 16.02 7.43
N TYR A 21 20.67 15.24 6.97
CA TYR A 21 20.55 14.44 5.77
C TYR A 21 19.85 13.12 6.10
N LEU A 22 18.60 12.99 5.65
CA LEU A 22 17.78 11.79 5.80
C LEU A 22 17.84 10.94 4.52
N ARG A 23 19.04 10.79 3.95
CA ARG A 23 19.38 9.97 2.77
C ARG A 23 18.71 10.39 1.47
N ASN A 24 17.42 10.58 1.44
CA ASN A 24 16.68 11.01 0.25
C ASN A 24 16.32 12.50 0.26
N ARG A 25 16.21 13.11 1.45
CA ARG A 25 15.88 14.52 1.61
C ARG A 25 16.69 15.15 2.75
N TYR A 26 16.90 16.46 2.68
CA TYR A 26 17.41 17.23 3.79
C TYR A 26 16.26 17.76 4.65
N TYR A 27 16.34 17.52 5.94
CA TYR A 27 15.41 18.03 6.95
C TYR A 27 16.00 19.27 7.62
N ASP A 28 15.22 20.33 7.70
CA ASP A 28 15.56 21.53 8.45
C ASP A 28 14.91 21.47 9.85
N PRO A 29 15.71 21.25 10.91
CA PRO A 29 15.17 21.18 12.26
C PRO A 29 14.67 22.54 12.79
N ALA A 30 15.09 23.66 12.20
CA ALA A 30 14.65 25.00 12.61
C ALA A 30 13.20 25.29 12.14
N THR A 31 12.82 24.77 10.99
CA THR A 31 11.47 24.93 10.43
C THR A 31 10.58 23.70 10.63
N GLY A 32 11.17 22.55 11.01
CA GLY A 32 10.45 21.28 11.17
C GLY A 32 9.99 20.66 9.84
N ARG A 33 10.68 20.95 8.73
CA ARG A 33 10.26 20.58 7.37
C ARG A 33 11.41 20.05 6.53
N PHE A 34 11.08 19.33 5.46
CA PHE A 34 12.04 19.07 4.39
C PHE A 34 12.31 20.33 3.59
N ILE A 35 13.55 20.49 3.09
CA ILE A 35 13.93 21.65 2.24
C ILE A 35 13.59 21.43 0.76
N THR A 36 13.22 20.20 0.37
CA THR A 36 12.82 19.84 -1.00
C THR A 36 11.41 19.27 -0.99
N GLU A 37 10.74 19.41 -2.13
CA GLU A 37 9.43 18.76 -2.36
C GLU A 37 9.52 17.24 -2.20
N ASP A 38 8.43 16.63 -1.76
CA ASP A 38 8.27 15.18 -1.81
C ASP A 38 8.30 14.72 -3.28
N PRO A 39 9.26 13.88 -3.70
CA PRO A 39 9.27 13.33 -5.05
C PRO A 39 7.99 12.58 -5.42
N ALA A 40 7.33 11.96 -4.44
CA ALA A 40 6.05 11.28 -4.63
C ALA A 40 4.87 12.25 -4.79
N ARG A 41 5.04 13.53 -4.40
CA ARG A 41 4.01 14.60 -4.44
C ARG A 41 2.68 14.17 -3.85
N ASP A 42 2.73 13.37 -2.77
CA ASP A 42 1.54 12.89 -2.09
C ASP A 42 1.04 13.92 -1.06
N GLY A 43 -0.29 14.04 -0.97
CA GLY A 43 -0.93 15.01 -0.09
C GLY A 43 -0.87 16.46 -0.59
N VAL A 44 -1.28 17.39 0.28
CA VAL A 44 -1.37 18.83 -0.01
C VAL A 44 -0.14 19.63 0.41
N ASN A 45 0.76 19.06 1.21
CA ASN A 45 1.98 19.70 1.70
C ASN A 45 3.19 18.78 1.52
N TRP A 46 3.93 18.99 0.46
CA TRP A 46 5.07 18.16 0.04
C TRP A 46 6.36 18.39 0.84
N TYR A 47 6.36 19.32 1.79
CA TYR A 47 7.51 19.66 2.62
C TYR A 47 7.36 19.18 4.07
N VAL A 48 6.20 18.61 4.44
CA VAL A 48 5.93 18.21 5.82
C VAL A 48 6.82 17.03 6.23
N TYR A 49 7.42 17.11 7.43
CA TYR A 49 8.14 16.05 8.06
C TYR A 49 7.32 15.49 9.23
N CYS A 50 7.13 14.15 9.27
CA CYS A 50 6.41 13.46 10.35
C CYS A 50 5.04 14.08 10.68
N GLU A 51 4.28 14.54 9.66
CA GLU A 51 2.97 15.23 9.84
C GLU A 51 3.04 16.45 10.79
N GLY A 52 4.20 17.10 10.89
CA GLY A 52 4.43 18.22 11.81
C GLY A 52 4.66 17.81 13.27
N ASN A 53 4.90 16.53 13.55
CA ASN A 53 5.16 16.01 14.91
C ASN A 53 6.53 15.30 15.02
N PRO A 54 7.66 16.00 14.80
CA PRO A 54 9.00 15.40 14.83
C PRO A 54 9.48 14.99 16.23
N VAL A 55 8.75 15.36 17.27
CA VAL A 55 9.10 15.01 18.67
C VAL A 55 8.73 13.55 18.99
N ASN A 56 7.61 13.08 18.45
CA ASN A 56 7.07 11.74 18.71
C ASN A 56 7.23 10.77 17.54
N ARG A 57 7.71 11.26 16.40
CA ARG A 57 7.88 10.49 15.17
C ARG A 57 9.23 10.77 14.55
N ILE A 58 9.78 9.77 13.87
CA ILE A 58 10.99 9.91 13.06
C ILE A 58 10.70 9.38 11.64
N ASP A 59 11.33 10.01 10.65
CA ASP A 59 11.39 9.53 9.27
C ASP A 59 12.88 9.39 8.90
N PRO A 60 13.54 8.27 9.26
CA PRO A 60 15.00 8.12 9.15
C PRO A 60 15.50 8.14 7.71
N LEU A 61 14.62 7.97 6.75
CA LEU A 61 14.98 7.80 5.34
C LEU A 61 14.36 8.88 4.45
N GLY A 62 13.47 9.70 5.02
CA GLY A 62 12.71 10.68 4.27
C GLY A 62 11.60 10.08 3.40
N LEU A 63 11.67 8.78 3.07
CA LEU A 63 10.71 8.02 2.27
C LEU A 63 10.95 6.52 2.49
N GLU A 64 10.07 5.82 3.20
CA GLU A 64 10.14 4.36 3.35
C GLU A 64 8.87 3.70 2.82
N SER A 65 9.05 2.59 2.10
CA SER A 65 7.96 1.83 1.50
C SER A 65 8.14 0.33 1.65
N TYR A 66 7.03 -0.38 1.73
CA TYR A 66 7.00 -1.84 1.84
C TYR A 66 6.27 -2.43 0.65
N VAL A 67 6.81 -3.52 0.11
CA VAL A 67 6.14 -4.32 -0.91
C VAL A 67 5.94 -5.71 -0.38
N PHE A 68 4.71 -6.05 -0.02
CA PHE A 68 4.28 -7.36 0.40
C PHE A 68 3.81 -8.17 -0.79
N TYR A 69 4.24 -9.41 -0.91
CA TYR A 69 3.89 -10.25 -2.05
C TYR A 69 3.89 -11.73 -1.69
N THR A 70 3.01 -12.49 -2.31
CA THR A 70 2.96 -13.94 -2.15
C THR A 70 3.91 -14.62 -3.12
N THR A 71 4.41 -15.81 -2.72
CA THR A 71 5.34 -16.64 -3.51
C THR A 71 4.88 -18.09 -3.63
N THR A 72 3.62 -18.37 -3.29
CA THR A 72 3.05 -19.72 -3.34
C THR A 72 2.70 -20.13 -4.78
N SER A 73 2.67 -21.42 -5.06
CA SER A 73 2.33 -21.95 -6.38
C SER A 73 0.97 -21.43 -6.87
N GLY A 74 0.94 -20.89 -8.09
CA GLY A 74 -0.26 -20.24 -8.66
C GLY A 74 -0.61 -18.90 -8.05
N ASN A 75 0.22 -18.39 -7.10
CA ASN A 75 0.06 -17.11 -6.41
C ASN A 75 1.43 -16.47 -6.18
N ASP A 76 2.29 -16.47 -7.21
CA ASP A 76 3.64 -15.90 -7.15
C ASP A 76 3.66 -14.53 -7.83
N PHE A 77 3.82 -13.48 -7.03
CA PHE A 77 3.93 -12.09 -7.46
C PHE A 77 5.35 -11.52 -7.33
N THR A 78 6.37 -12.37 -7.27
CA THR A 78 7.76 -11.94 -7.12
C THR A 78 8.20 -10.97 -8.23
N SER A 79 7.80 -11.21 -9.47
CA SER A 79 8.16 -10.34 -10.61
C SER A 79 7.51 -8.96 -10.48
N GLN A 80 6.23 -8.90 -10.10
CA GLN A 80 5.49 -7.65 -9.88
C GLN A 80 6.09 -6.87 -8.72
N ALA A 81 6.41 -7.55 -7.62
CA ALA A 81 7.04 -6.95 -6.46
C ALA A 81 8.43 -6.36 -6.76
N LYS A 82 9.26 -7.06 -7.53
CA LYS A 82 10.57 -6.55 -7.98
C LYS A 82 10.43 -5.32 -8.85
N TRP A 83 9.47 -5.33 -9.77
CA TRP A 83 9.19 -4.17 -10.60
C TRP A 83 8.73 -2.98 -9.75
N GLN A 84 7.80 -3.20 -8.80
CA GLN A 84 7.34 -2.17 -7.88
C GLN A 84 8.48 -1.57 -7.06
N LYS A 85 9.35 -2.43 -6.53
CA LYS A 85 10.55 -2.00 -5.82
C LYS A 85 11.38 -1.06 -6.69
N SER A 86 11.74 -1.48 -7.91
CA SER A 86 12.54 -0.66 -8.82
C SER A 86 11.85 0.67 -9.14
N PHE A 87 10.54 0.69 -9.30
CA PHE A 87 9.76 1.90 -9.55
C PHE A 87 9.84 2.89 -8.38
N LEU A 88 9.59 2.42 -7.17
CA LEU A 88 9.63 3.26 -5.97
C LEU A 88 11.06 3.73 -5.64
N GLU A 89 12.07 2.86 -5.81
CA GLU A 89 13.49 3.23 -5.63
C GLU A 89 13.94 4.28 -6.65
N HIS A 90 13.41 4.25 -7.88
CA HIS A 90 13.67 5.30 -8.86
C HIS A 90 13.06 6.66 -8.46
N SER A 91 12.01 6.64 -7.66
CA SER A 91 11.40 7.85 -7.05
C SER A 91 12.10 8.30 -5.76
N GLY A 92 13.21 7.65 -5.38
CA GLY A 92 14.00 8.01 -4.20
C GLY A 92 13.57 7.33 -2.91
N GLU A 93 12.67 6.35 -2.95
CA GLU A 93 12.21 5.65 -1.76
C GLU A 93 13.13 4.48 -1.38
N LYS A 94 13.29 4.23 -0.09
CA LYS A 94 13.82 2.94 0.38
C LYS A 94 12.71 1.91 0.37
N VAL A 95 12.90 0.79 -0.32
CA VAL A 95 11.87 -0.23 -0.45
C VAL A 95 12.28 -1.53 0.23
N ILE A 96 11.42 -1.99 1.12
CA ILE A 96 11.55 -3.27 1.83
C ILE A 96 10.57 -4.26 1.20
N MET A 97 11.11 -5.32 0.58
CA MET A 97 10.31 -6.40 0.04
C MET A 97 10.08 -7.48 1.10
N VAL A 98 8.84 -7.92 1.28
CA VAL A 98 8.46 -8.94 2.26
C VAL A 98 7.59 -10.01 1.62
N ALA A 99 8.08 -11.25 1.57
CA ALA A 99 7.26 -12.39 1.16
C ALA A 99 6.26 -12.74 2.28
N ILE A 100 5.01 -13.00 1.88
CA ILE A 100 3.89 -13.28 2.79
C ILE A 100 3.09 -14.47 2.25
N ASN A 101 3.27 -15.65 2.81
CA ASN A 101 2.66 -16.88 2.30
C ASN A 101 1.62 -17.49 3.24
N ASN A 102 1.40 -16.87 4.37
CA ASN A 102 0.39 -17.28 5.34
C ASN A 102 -0.02 -16.14 6.27
N VAL A 103 -1.09 -16.38 7.04
CA VAL A 103 -1.66 -15.43 8.00
C VAL A 103 -0.63 -14.93 9.01
N LYS A 104 0.22 -15.83 9.55
CA LYS A 104 1.22 -15.47 10.55
C LYS A 104 2.28 -14.55 9.98
N GLU A 105 2.82 -14.87 8.80
CA GLU A 105 3.81 -14.04 8.11
C GLU A 105 3.25 -12.65 7.78
N PHE A 106 2.03 -12.59 7.26
CA PHE A 106 1.37 -11.30 6.97
C PHE A 106 1.19 -10.47 8.25
N THR A 107 0.67 -11.08 9.32
CA THR A 107 0.43 -10.39 10.59
C THR A 107 1.75 -9.85 11.18
N GLN A 108 2.80 -10.65 11.17
CA GLN A 108 4.13 -10.25 11.64
C GLN A 108 4.70 -9.11 10.78
N ALA A 109 4.64 -9.28 9.45
CA ALA A 109 5.14 -8.26 8.51
C ALA A 109 4.38 -6.93 8.68
N TRP A 110 3.06 -6.98 8.77
CA TRP A 110 2.24 -5.78 9.01
C TRP A 110 2.59 -5.11 10.34
N ASN A 111 2.66 -5.89 11.43
CA ASN A 111 2.92 -5.34 12.75
C ASN A 111 4.34 -4.77 12.90
N ASN A 112 5.27 -5.19 12.04
CA ASN A 112 6.64 -4.65 11.98
C ASN A 112 6.80 -3.45 11.03
N ILE A 113 5.75 -3.05 10.28
CA ILE A 113 5.80 -1.85 9.44
C ILE A 113 6.17 -0.64 10.29
N GLY A 114 7.15 0.14 9.83
CA GLY A 114 7.54 1.39 10.45
C GLY A 114 8.08 1.25 11.88
N ILE A 115 8.67 0.12 12.24
CA ILE A 115 9.36 -0.03 13.52
C ILE A 115 10.88 0.02 13.29
N VAL A 116 11.51 1.05 13.83
CA VAL A 116 12.97 1.24 13.79
C VAL A 116 13.45 1.53 15.21
N GLU A 117 14.34 0.71 15.74
CA GLU A 117 14.87 0.86 17.11
C GLU A 117 13.76 1.08 18.16
N ASP A 118 12.70 0.26 18.10
CA ASP A 118 11.50 0.31 18.95
C ASP A 118 10.67 1.62 18.85
N LYS A 119 10.94 2.45 17.86
CA LYS A 119 10.16 3.66 17.58
C LYS A 119 9.28 3.48 16.34
N SER A 120 8.09 4.05 16.40
CA SER A 120 7.20 4.12 15.24
C SER A 120 7.66 5.22 14.28
N VAL A 121 7.88 4.87 13.02
CA VAL A 121 8.19 5.81 11.94
C VAL A 121 7.01 5.89 10.97
N GLU A 122 6.87 7.02 10.32
CA GLU A 122 5.91 7.19 9.24
C GLU A 122 6.36 6.41 7.99
N VAL A 123 5.39 5.78 7.31
CA VAL A 123 5.62 4.99 6.11
C VAL A 123 4.83 5.59 4.96
N ASN A 124 5.47 5.80 3.81
CA ASN A 124 4.80 6.39 2.65
C ASN A 124 3.91 5.38 1.94
N ASN A 125 4.47 4.24 1.53
CA ASN A 125 3.71 3.26 0.75
C ASN A 125 3.78 1.86 1.36
N VAL A 126 2.65 1.18 1.35
CA VAL A 126 2.56 -0.27 1.50
C VAL A 126 1.82 -0.83 0.31
N VAL A 127 2.48 -1.65 -0.48
CA VAL A 127 1.88 -2.30 -1.66
C VAL A 127 1.73 -3.77 -1.37
N ILE A 128 0.54 -4.33 -1.57
CA ILE A 128 0.22 -5.72 -1.26
C ILE A 128 -0.20 -6.45 -2.54
N TYR A 129 0.61 -7.39 -2.99
CA TYR A 129 0.35 -8.26 -4.13
C TYR A 129 -0.09 -9.66 -3.63
N ALA A 130 -1.33 -9.99 -3.84
CA ALA A 130 -1.91 -11.29 -3.49
C ALA A 130 -3.15 -11.58 -4.32
N HIS A 131 -3.56 -12.84 -4.44
CA HIS A 131 -4.92 -13.14 -4.84
C HIS A 131 -5.92 -12.68 -3.78
N GLY A 132 -7.18 -12.55 -4.15
CA GLY A 132 -8.20 -12.14 -3.19
C GLY A 132 -9.58 -12.08 -3.79
N ASN A 133 -10.50 -11.70 -2.95
CA ASN A 133 -11.88 -11.39 -3.29
C ASN A 133 -12.35 -10.20 -2.43
N GLU A 134 -13.64 -9.90 -2.49
CA GLU A 134 -14.24 -8.78 -1.78
C GLU A 134 -14.13 -8.85 -0.24
N ARG A 135 -13.80 -10.01 0.32
CA ARG A 135 -13.74 -10.23 1.78
C ARG A 135 -12.42 -10.80 2.27
N ALA A 136 -11.46 -11.10 1.38
CA ALA A 136 -10.21 -11.78 1.75
C ALA A 136 -9.01 -11.35 0.92
N ILE A 137 -7.83 -11.32 1.56
CA ILE A 137 -6.50 -11.38 0.95
C ILE A 137 -6.04 -12.83 1.09
N MET A 138 -5.77 -13.50 -0.02
CA MET A 138 -5.44 -14.93 -0.06
C MET A 138 -3.95 -15.15 -0.24
N PHE A 139 -3.33 -15.95 0.61
CA PHE A 139 -1.90 -16.28 0.53
C PHE A 139 -1.62 -17.52 -0.30
N GLU A 140 -2.66 -18.25 -0.67
CA GLU A 140 -2.61 -19.42 -1.53
C GLU A 140 -3.77 -19.36 -2.51
N ASN A 141 -3.52 -19.72 -3.79
CA ASN A 141 -4.54 -19.64 -4.82
C ASN A 141 -5.71 -20.59 -4.51
N GLY A 142 -6.91 -20.02 -4.41
CA GLY A 142 -8.13 -20.77 -4.11
C GLY A 142 -8.29 -21.24 -2.67
N SER A 143 -7.32 -20.98 -1.78
CA SER A 143 -7.45 -21.33 -0.37
C SER A 143 -8.42 -20.42 0.35
N SER A 144 -9.40 -21.01 1.01
CA SER A 144 -10.36 -20.29 1.85
C SER A 144 -9.93 -20.19 3.32
N THR A 145 -8.84 -20.86 3.70
CA THR A 145 -8.36 -20.94 5.09
C THR A 145 -7.04 -20.21 5.29
N ASN A 146 -6.14 -20.21 4.30
CA ASN A 146 -4.89 -19.45 4.33
C ASN A 146 -5.11 -18.03 3.78
N ALA A 147 -5.86 -17.23 4.51
CA ALA A 147 -6.26 -15.89 4.10
C ALA A 147 -6.46 -14.94 5.29
N MET A 148 -6.27 -13.65 5.09
CA MET A 148 -6.77 -12.59 5.98
C MET A 148 -8.16 -12.17 5.52
N THR A 149 -9.12 -12.18 6.42
CA THR A 149 -10.53 -11.85 6.10
C THR A 149 -11.07 -10.70 6.95
N VAL A 150 -12.23 -10.21 6.59
CA VAL A 150 -12.88 -9.07 7.26
C VAL A 150 -13.32 -9.37 8.70
N ASN A 151 -13.42 -10.64 9.08
CA ASN A 151 -13.96 -11.06 10.39
C ASN A 151 -13.42 -12.41 10.88
N GLY A 152 -12.24 -12.83 10.45
CA GLY A 152 -11.61 -14.09 10.87
C GLY A 152 -12.30 -15.36 10.41
N ARG A 153 -13.25 -15.27 9.46
CA ARG A 153 -14.01 -16.42 8.95
C ARG A 153 -13.99 -16.47 7.43
N ASN A 154 -14.00 -17.68 6.88
CA ASN A 154 -14.12 -17.84 5.46
C ASN A 154 -15.55 -17.48 4.94
N ARG A 155 -15.77 -17.60 3.64
CA ARG A 155 -16.99 -17.15 2.97
C ARG A 155 -18.27 -17.86 3.49
N ASP A 156 -18.17 -19.11 3.90
CA ASP A 156 -19.28 -19.90 4.47
C ASP A 156 -19.45 -19.72 5.99
N GLY A 157 -18.54 -18.95 6.62
CA GLY A 157 -18.59 -18.66 8.05
C GLY A 157 -18.15 -19.82 8.96
N THR A 158 -17.69 -20.94 8.41
CA THR A 158 -17.46 -22.17 9.16
C THR A 158 -16.02 -22.41 9.60
N LYS A 159 -15.04 -21.77 8.94
CA LYS A 159 -13.60 -21.96 9.20
C LYS A 159 -12.93 -20.68 9.67
N GLU A 160 -12.06 -20.81 10.66
CA GLU A 160 -11.20 -19.71 11.10
C GLU A 160 -10.14 -19.37 10.06
N THR A 161 -9.92 -18.10 9.89
CA THR A 161 -8.89 -17.48 9.06
C THR A 161 -8.21 -16.39 9.87
N GLY A 162 -7.25 -15.68 9.30
CA GLY A 162 -6.75 -14.45 9.92
C GLY A 162 -7.81 -13.34 9.87
N ASP A 163 -7.88 -12.53 10.92
CA ASP A 163 -8.78 -11.38 11.00
C ASP A 163 -8.00 -10.08 10.80
N ILE A 164 -8.41 -9.25 9.83
CA ILE A 164 -7.83 -7.91 9.65
C ILE A 164 -7.98 -7.06 10.92
N ASN A 165 -9.02 -7.30 11.71
CA ASN A 165 -9.23 -6.54 12.94
C ASN A 165 -8.16 -6.78 14.02
N ASP A 166 -7.42 -7.89 13.94
CA ASP A 166 -6.32 -8.21 14.87
C ASP A 166 -5.01 -7.50 14.51
N LEU A 167 -4.92 -6.87 13.33
CA LEU A 167 -3.75 -6.11 12.94
C LEU A 167 -3.61 -4.83 13.77
N GLN A 168 -2.38 -4.46 14.08
CA GLN A 168 -2.08 -3.18 14.70
C GLN A 168 -2.37 -2.02 13.74
N ALA A 169 -2.84 -0.90 14.28
CA ALA A 169 -2.94 0.34 13.52
C ALA A 169 -1.54 0.90 13.21
N LYS A 170 -1.32 1.38 11.97
CA LYS A 170 -0.04 1.86 11.47
C LYS A 170 -0.17 3.22 10.81
N SER A 171 0.82 4.10 11.02
CA SER A 171 0.91 5.37 10.33
C SER A 171 1.49 5.14 8.93
N ILE A 172 0.62 5.07 7.94
CA ILE A 172 0.97 4.80 6.54
C ILE A 172 0.19 5.78 5.68
N LYS A 173 0.87 6.56 4.83
CA LYS A 173 0.19 7.52 3.94
C LYS A 173 -0.66 6.84 2.88
N LYS A 174 -0.16 5.74 2.32
CA LYS A 174 -0.83 5.06 1.21
C LYS A 174 -0.67 3.54 1.30
N VAL A 175 -1.77 2.83 1.24
CA VAL A 175 -1.80 1.37 1.04
C VAL A 175 -2.41 1.08 -0.32
N SER A 176 -1.72 0.30 -1.17
CA SER A 176 -2.24 -0.21 -2.43
C SER A 176 -2.51 -1.70 -2.30
N LEU A 177 -3.77 -2.07 -2.18
CA LEU A 177 -4.20 -3.47 -2.14
C LEU A 177 -4.45 -3.97 -3.56
N LEU A 178 -3.49 -4.69 -4.10
CA LEU A 178 -3.48 -5.23 -5.45
C LEU A 178 -3.98 -6.68 -5.43
N SER A 179 -5.27 -6.84 -5.14
CA SER A 179 -6.00 -8.10 -5.14
C SER A 179 -7.34 -7.95 -5.85
N CYS A 180 -7.82 -9.04 -6.47
CA CYS A 180 -9.09 -9.02 -7.18
C CYS A 180 -10.26 -8.68 -6.25
N ASN A 181 -11.11 -7.75 -6.69
CA ASN A 181 -12.34 -7.35 -5.98
C ASN A 181 -12.14 -6.83 -4.54
N GLY A 182 -10.91 -6.58 -4.09
CA GLY A 182 -10.66 -6.15 -2.71
C GLY A 182 -11.39 -4.88 -2.32
N GLY A 183 -11.66 -4.01 -3.28
CA GLY A 183 -12.43 -2.78 -3.12
C GLY A 183 -13.87 -2.85 -3.61
N ASN A 184 -14.49 -4.04 -3.72
CA ASN A 184 -15.81 -4.21 -4.31
C ASN A 184 -16.88 -3.34 -3.66
N VAL A 185 -17.36 -2.36 -4.41
CA VAL A 185 -18.26 -1.32 -3.92
C VAL A 185 -19.66 -1.86 -3.61
N LEU A 186 -20.16 -2.82 -4.40
CA LEU A 186 -21.46 -3.45 -4.11
C LEU A 186 -21.41 -4.24 -2.80
N THR A 187 -20.33 -4.95 -2.53
CA THR A 187 -20.17 -5.66 -1.25
C THR A 187 -20.14 -4.66 -0.09
N TYR A 188 -19.44 -3.54 -0.25
CA TYR A 188 -19.42 -2.47 0.75
C TYR A 188 -20.83 -1.96 1.04
N TYR A 189 -21.61 -1.58 0.02
CA TYR A 189 -22.97 -1.06 0.24
C TYR A 189 -23.96 -2.11 0.77
N ASN A 190 -23.86 -3.36 0.29
CA ASN A 190 -24.82 -4.41 0.67
C ASN A 190 -24.51 -5.05 2.02
N LYS A 191 -23.23 -5.06 2.46
CA LYS A 191 -22.77 -5.75 3.68
C LYS A 191 -22.11 -4.80 4.69
N GLY A 192 -22.02 -3.50 4.38
CA GLY A 192 -21.39 -2.48 5.22
C GLY A 192 -19.87 -2.48 5.18
N GLU A 193 -19.23 -3.50 4.59
CA GLU A 193 -17.77 -3.63 4.55
C GLU A 193 -17.27 -4.53 3.42
N ASN A 194 -16.02 -4.29 3.00
CA ASN A 194 -15.20 -5.18 2.20
C ASN A 194 -13.78 -5.20 2.78
N ILE A 195 -12.86 -6.02 2.22
CA ILE A 195 -11.52 -6.18 2.80
C ILE A 195 -10.73 -4.86 2.81
N ALA A 196 -10.86 -4.00 1.79
CA ALA A 196 -10.17 -2.71 1.74
C ALA A 196 -10.74 -1.72 2.77
N SER A 197 -12.07 -1.70 2.98
CA SER A 197 -12.68 -0.82 3.98
C SER A 197 -12.24 -1.20 5.40
N VAL A 198 -12.19 -2.51 5.72
CA VAL A 198 -11.72 -2.97 7.04
C VAL A 198 -10.22 -2.70 7.22
N LEU A 199 -9.40 -2.96 6.19
CA LEU A 199 -7.97 -2.66 6.21
C LEU A 199 -7.72 -1.16 6.42
N SER A 200 -8.54 -0.29 5.83
CA SER A 200 -8.38 1.17 5.98
C SER A 200 -8.60 1.68 7.41
N LYS A 201 -9.28 0.93 8.27
CA LYS A 201 -9.39 1.24 9.71
C LYS A 201 -8.08 0.99 10.46
N LYS A 202 -7.15 0.24 9.85
CA LYS A 202 -5.81 -0.05 10.39
C LYS A 202 -4.73 0.91 9.88
N VAL A 203 -5.11 1.84 8.99
CA VAL A 203 -4.23 2.85 8.40
C VAL A 203 -4.55 4.21 9.02
N VAL A 204 -3.62 4.71 9.84
CA VAL A 204 -3.77 6.00 10.50
C VAL A 204 -3.33 7.10 9.54
N ASN A 205 -4.19 8.08 9.31
CA ASN A 205 -3.96 9.28 8.48
C ASN A 205 -3.68 9.01 6.99
N GLY A 206 -3.98 7.80 6.51
CA GLY A 206 -3.71 7.44 5.12
C GLY A 206 -4.91 6.78 4.44
N ASN A 207 -4.74 6.51 3.16
CA ASN A 207 -5.77 5.92 2.32
C ASN A 207 -5.42 4.49 1.91
N VAL A 208 -6.44 3.64 1.76
CA VAL A 208 -6.33 2.34 1.12
C VAL A 208 -6.94 2.41 -0.28
N TYR A 209 -6.11 2.18 -1.28
CA TYR A 209 -6.49 2.05 -2.68
C TYR A 209 -6.67 0.57 -3.00
N ALA A 210 -7.77 0.23 -3.61
CA ALA A 210 -8.12 -1.14 -3.99
C ALA A 210 -8.91 -1.15 -5.30
N TYR A 211 -9.36 -2.31 -5.75
CA TYR A 211 -10.05 -2.45 -7.03
C TYR A 211 -11.46 -3.03 -6.88
N ASP A 212 -12.40 -2.34 -7.51
CA ASP A 212 -13.76 -2.82 -7.74
C ASP A 212 -13.76 -3.62 -9.04
N GLY A 213 -13.29 -4.87 -8.98
CA GLY A 213 -13.14 -5.76 -10.11
C GLY A 213 -11.86 -6.60 -10.01
N ASN A 214 -11.61 -7.41 -11.03
CA ASN A 214 -10.39 -8.21 -11.09
C ASN A 214 -9.20 -7.34 -11.51
N VAL A 215 -8.05 -7.65 -10.91
CA VAL A 215 -6.79 -7.00 -11.22
C VAL A 215 -5.92 -7.95 -12.03
N SER A 216 -5.37 -7.44 -13.14
CA SER A 216 -4.31 -8.12 -13.87
C SER A 216 -3.15 -7.15 -14.12
N PHE A 217 -1.94 -7.68 -14.12
CA PHE A 217 -0.72 -6.89 -14.25
C PHE A 217 -0.15 -7.05 -15.65
N GLY A 218 0.15 -5.92 -16.29
CA GLY A 218 0.80 -5.86 -17.59
C GLY A 218 2.21 -5.27 -17.52
N ARG A 219 2.97 -5.43 -18.59
CA ARG A 219 4.26 -4.77 -18.76
C ARG A 219 4.07 -3.30 -19.09
N PRO A 220 4.70 -2.36 -18.36
CA PRO A 220 4.77 -0.98 -18.79
C PRO A 220 5.45 -0.87 -20.18
N VAL A 221 4.97 0.03 -21.05
CA VAL A 221 5.52 0.19 -22.41
C VAL A 221 7.01 0.53 -22.40
N TRP A 222 7.50 1.23 -21.38
CA TRP A 222 8.90 1.60 -21.19
C TRP A 222 9.77 0.50 -20.56
N ALA A 223 9.19 -0.61 -20.10
CA ALA A 223 9.89 -1.75 -19.49
C ALA A 223 10.14 -2.91 -20.47
N PHE A 224 10.17 -2.64 -21.77
CA PHE A 224 10.40 -3.67 -22.81
C PHE A 224 11.74 -4.40 -22.67
N TRP A 225 12.71 -3.85 -21.97
CA TRP A 225 14.01 -4.44 -21.70
C TRP A 225 14.10 -5.25 -20.41
N GLN A 226 13.07 -5.24 -19.57
CA GLN A 226 13.04 -6.09 -18.38
C GLN A 226 12.38 -7.43 -18.73
N GLU A 227 13.17 -8.49 -18.70
CA GLU A 227 12.68 -9.85 -18.89
C GLU A 227 11.74 -10.24 -17.76
N ASP A 228 10.63 -10.95 -18.09
CA ASP A 228 9.70 -11.63 -17.20
C ASP A 228 8.76 -10.82 -16.30
N ILE A 229 8.05 -9.87 -16.85
CA ILE A 229 6.79 -9.42 -16.26
C ILE A 229 5.63 -10.03 -17.06
N GLY A 230 4.78 -10.80 -16.40
CA GLY A 230 3.77 -11.67 -17.01
C GLY A 230 2.98 -11.11 -18.19
N LYS A 231 2.64 -11.97 -19.12
CA LYS A 231 1.91 -11.67 -20.35
C LYS A 231 0.48 -11.22 -20.05
N SER A 232 0.22 -9.92 -20.10
CA SER A 232 -1.13 -9.38 -20.09
C SER A 232 -1.35 -8.43 -21.26
N SER A 233 -2.53 -8.47 -21.87
CA SER A 233 -2.77 -7.96 -23.19
C SER A 233 -3.38 -6.55 -23.30
N ARG A 234 -3.62 -5.82 -22.21
CA ARG A 234 -4.07 -4.41 -22.25
C ARG A 234 -3.72 -3.67 -20.96
N LEU A 235 -3.22 -2.47 -21.14
CA LEU A 235 -2.61 -1.62 -20.13
C LEU A 235 -3.51 -0.43 -19.83
N ALA A 236 -3.95 -0.29 -18.58
CA ALA A 236 -4.41 0.98 -18.06
C ALA A 236 -3.27 1.58 -17.23
N THR A 237 -2.78 2.75 -17.60
CA THR A 237 -1.86 3.53 -16.78
C THR A 237 -2.64 4.20 -15.69
N ASN A 238 -2.23 4.01 -14.45
CA ASN A 238 -2.63 4.90 -13.38
C ASN A 238 -1.48 5.87 -13.04
N GLN A 239 -1.80 6.87 -12.21
CA GLN A 239 -0.83 7.89 -11.78
C GLN A 239 0.33 7.29 -10.95
N ASP A 240 0.23 6.04 -10.51
CA ASP A 240 1.22 5.36 -9.70
C ASP A 240 2.24 4.58 -10.55
N GLY A 241 2.21 4.71 -11.88
CA GLY A 241 3.13 4.03 -12.79
C GLY A 241 2.83 2.54 -12.98
N PHE A 242 1.72 2.05 -12.44
CA PHE A 242 1.24 0.69 -12.68
C PHE A 242 0.42 0.62 -13.94
N HIS A 243 0.68 -0.41 -14.71
CA HIS A 243 -0.22 -0.82 -15.76
C HIS A 243 -1.15 -1.90 -15.20
N GLU A 244 -2.26 -1.47 -14.66
CA GLU A 244 -3.30 -2.34 -14.14
C GLU A 244 -4.45 -2.38 -15.13
N ILE A 245 -4.92 -3.58 -15.40
CA ILE A 245 -6.18 -3.76 -16.10
C ILE A 245 -7.17 -4.32 -15.10
N ALA A 246 -8.11 -3.50 -14.67
CA ALA A 246 -9.34 -4.00 -14.10
C ALA A 246 -10.12 -4.67 -15.24
N LYS A 247 -10.01 -5.99 -15.40
CA LYS A 247 -10.91 -6.71 -16.30
C LYS A 247 -12.27 -6.76 -15.61
N SER A 248 -13.29 -6.22 -16.30
CA SER A 248 -14.65 -6.34 -15.88
C SER A 248 -15.03 -7.82 -15.81
N TYR A 249 -15.24 -8.32 -14.59
CA TYR A 249 -16.07 -9.49 -14.42
C TYR A 249 -17.51 -9.03 -14.51
N LYS A 250 -18.29 -9.58 -15.41
CA LYS A 250 -19.75 -9.43 -15.42
C LYS A 250 -20.34 -10.13 -14.18
N ALA A 251 -20.06 -9.60 -12.99
CA ALA A 251 -20.80 -9.94 -11.81
C ALA A 251 -22.02 -9.03 -11.79
N LYS A 252 -23.15 -9.54 -12.28
CA LYS A 252 -24.47 -8.92 -12.18
C LYS A 252 -24.67 -7.61 -12.96
N ASN A 253 -24.42 -7.61 -14.27
CA ASN A 253 -24.81 -6.54 -15.19
C ASN A 253 -24.26 -5.12 -14.88
N ARG A 254 -23.12 -5.02 -14.20
CA ARG A 254 -22.49 -3.75 -13.86
C ARG A 254 -21.03 -3.72 -14.31
N GLU A 255 -20.61 -2.61 -14.89
CA GLU A 255 -19.19 -2.35 -15.13
C GLU A 255 -18.50 -2.02 -13.79
N PRO A 256 -17.30 -2.58 -13.52
CA PRO A 256 -16.54 -2.24 -12.33
C PRO A 256 -16.04 -0.79 -12.40
N LEU A 257 -15.95 -0.13 -11.25
CA LEU A 257 -15.44 1.24 -11.14
C LEU A 257 -13.92 1.33 -11.30
N GLY A 258 -13.21 0.20 -11.35
CA GLY A 258 -11.76 0.16 -11.37
C GLY A 258 -11.16 0.46 -9.99
N LYS A 259 -10.22 1.41 -9.93
CA LYS A 259 -9.57 1.82 -8.68
C LYS A 259 -10.52 2.61 -7.79
N VAL A 260 -10.57 2.25 -6.53
CA VAL A 260 -11.42 2.85 -5.49
C VAL A 260 -10.59 3.15 -4.24
N VAL A 261 -11.09 4.06 -3.39
CA VAL A 261 -10.37 4.53 -2.21
C VAL A 261 -11.23 4.38 -0.96
N TYR A 262 -10.61 3.93 0.12
CA TYR A 262 -11.20 3.85 1.45
C TYR A 262 -10.33 4.61 2.45
N TYR A 263 -10.98 5.34 3.33
CA TYR A 263 -10.38 6.05 4.45
C TYR A 263 -11.16 5.76 5.72
N ASN A 264 -10.50 5.24 6.74
CA ASN A 264 -11.11 4.91 8.03
C ASN A 264 -12.45 4.14 7.91
N GLY A 265 -12.47 3.10 7.07
CA GLY A 265 -13.66 2.28 6.81
C GLY A 265 -14.65 2.85 5.81
N ILE A 266 -14.49 4.10 5.36
CA ILE A 266 -15.45 4.81 4.53
C ILE A 266 -14.98 4.83 3.07
N TYR A 267 -15.84 4.42 2.14
CA TYR A 267 -15.61 4.57 0.70
C TYR A 267 -15.54 6.05 0.33
N LYS A 268 -14.49 6.41 -0.41
CA LYS A 268 -14.35 7.73 -1.02
C LYS A 268 -14.34 7.58 -2.53
N PRO A 269 -15.22 8.27 -3.27
CA PRO A 269 -15.18 8.26 -4.72
C PRO A 269 -13.81 8.75 -5.22
N TYR A 270 -13.14 7.94 -6.04
CA TYR A 270 -11.89 8.30 -6.70
C TYR A 270 -12.22 8.81 -8.11
N GLY A 271 -12.06 10.13 -8.30
CA GLY A 271 -12.52 10.77 -9.52
C GLY A 271 -14.05 11.06 -9.53
N TYR A 272 -14.52 11.56 -10.67
CA TYR A 272 -15.93 11.92 -10.84
C TYR A 272 -16.75 10.70 -11.29
N TYR A 273 -17.24 9.91 -10.31
CA TYR A 273 -18.24 8.89 -10.57
C TYR A 273 -19.56 9.33 -9.93
N PRO A 274 -20.59 9.67 -10.73
CA PRO A 274 -21.88 10.03 -10.16
C PRO A 274 -22.51 8.86 -9.42
N ALA A 275 -23.21 9.15 -8.32
CA ALA A 275 -23.88 8.15 -7.48
C ALA A 275 -24.83 7.22 -8.27
N SER A 276 -25.36 7.68 -9.41
CA SER A 276 -26.20 6.91 -10.32
C SER A 276 -25.51 5.69 -10.95
N VAL A 277 -24.16 5.67 -11.01
CA VAL A 277 -23.38 4.52 -11.55
C VAL A 277 -23.28 3.40 -10.52
N ILE A 278 -23.46 3.70 -9.25
CA ILE A 278 -23.29 2.76 -8.14
C ILE A 278 -24.55 1.91 -7.89
N GLY A 279 -25.68 2.25 -8.53
CA GLY A 279 -26.94 1.51 -8.35
C GLY A 279 -27.46 1.59 -6.91
N ALA A 280 -27.14 2.65 -6.19
CA ALA A 280 -27.75 2.98 -4.90
C ALA A 280 -29.14 3.57 -5.19
N GLN A 281 -30.16 2.74 -5.23
CA GLN A 281 -31.54 3.08 -4.93
C GLN A 281 -31.93 2.43 -3.62
#